data_30e5969468d8dc07050cfabce40358e6
#
_entry.id   30e5969468d8dc07050cfabce40358e6
#
_cell.length_a   1.000
_cell.length_b   1.000
_cell.length_c   1.000
_cell.angle_alpha   90.00
_cell.angle_beta   90.00
_cell.angle_gamma   90.00
#
_symmetry.space_group_name_H-M   'P 1'
#
loop_
_entity.id
_entity.type
_entity.pdbx_description
1 polymer ?
#
loop_
_entity_poly.entity_id
_entity_poly.type
_entity_poly.pdbx_seq_one_letter_code
_entity_poly.pdbx_strand_id
1 'polypeptide(L)'
;MNNQVHLALGSNLGNKKNNIITTLKLIDTIGTGLISSKIYSTPPSGFSSQPNFLNSACKFQTEKSVYDLLNILKKFESHVGRKQNFKNGPRMID
;
A
#
# COMPACT_ATOMS: atom_id res chain seq x y z
N MET A 1 23.94 -2.38 -0.22
CA MET A 1 23.42 -3.72 0.14
C MET A 1 21.97 -3.82 -0.23
N ASN A 2 21.58 -4.87 -0.94
CA ASN A 2 20.17 -5.12 -1.26
C ASN A 2 19.42 -5.69 -0.05
N ASN A 3 18.31 -5.08 0.27
CA ASN A 3 17.41 -5.57 1.29
C ASN A 3 16.14 -6.13 0.62
N GLN A 4 15.71 -7.28 1.09
CA GLN A 4 14.41 -7.82 0.66
C GLN A 4 13.31 -7.22 1.51
N VAL A 5 12.28 -6.73 0.85
CA VAL A 5 11.17 -6.03 1.51
C VAL A 5 9.87 -6.77 1.21
N HIS A 6 9.05 -6.93 2.24
CA HIS A 6 7.69 -7.45 2.13
C HIS A 6 6.73 -6.36 2.60
N LEU A 7 5.73 -6.07 1.78
CA LEU A 7 4.71 -5.07 2.10
C LEU A 7 3.32 -5.65 1.96
N ALA A 8 2.43 -5.19 2.80
CA ALA A 8 0.99 -5.41 2.65
C ALA A 8 0.34 -4.08 2.28
N LEU A 9 -0.49 -4.10 1.25
CA LEU A 9 -1.21 -2.93 0.76
C LEU A 9 -2.70 -3.11 0.95
N GLY A 10 -3.40 -2.06 1.31
CA GLY A 10 -4.85 -2.10 1.44
C GLY A 10 -5.49 -0.79 1.00
N SER A 11 -6.69 -0.88 0.44
CA SER A 11 -7.48 0.28 0.04
C SER A 11 -8.96 -0.03 0.24
N ASN A 12 -9.70 0.86 0.89
CA ASN A 12 -11.15 0.71 1.05
C ASN A 12 -11.95 1.96 0.66
N LEU A 13 -11.32 2.90 -0.02
CA LEU A 13 -11.95 4.13 -0.46
C LEU A 13 -11.58 4.45 -1.90
N GLY A 14 -12.53 5.00 -2.66
CA GLY A 14 -12.33 5.36 -4.05
C GLY A 14 -12.23 4.14 -4.96
N ASN A 15 -11.46 4.24 -6.02
CA ASN A 15 -11.18 3.12 -6.92
C ASN A 15 -10.10 2.24 -6.30
N LYS A 16 -10.53 1.31 -5.46
CA LYS A 16 -9.65 0.48 -4.62
C LYS A 16 -8.63 -0.31 -5.43
N LYS A 17 -9.07 -0.96 -6.50
CA LYS A 17 -8.19 -1.74 -7.36
C LYS A 17 -7.14 -0.86 -8.02
N ASN A 18 -7.55 0.26 -8.57
CA ASN A 18 -6.64 1.20 -9.22
C ASN A 18 -5.64 1.78 -8.23
N ASN A 19 -6.06 2.07 -7.00
CA ASN A 19 -5.18 2.58 -5.95
C ASN A 19 -4.05 1.58 -5.65
N ILE A 20 -4.37 0.29 -5.57
CA ILE A 20 -3.37 -0.76 -5.34
C ILE A 20 -2.44 -0.87 -6.54
N ILE A 21 -2.98 -0.92 -7.76
CA ILE A 21 -2.18 -1.04 -8.98
C ILE A 21 -1.24 0.16 -9.13
N THR A 22 -1.73 1.37 -8.88
CA THR A 22 -0.91 2.59 -8.94
C THR A 22 0.23 2.53 -7.92
N THR A 23 -0.06 2.09 -6.70
CA THR A 23 0.95 1.96 -5.65
C THR A 23 2.01 0.93 -6.04
N LEU A 24 1.60 -0.22 -6.60
CA LEU A 24 2.56 -1.23 -7.05
C LEU A 24 3.46 -0.69 -8.17
N LYS A 25 2.93 0.11 -9.09
CA LYS A 25 3.75 0.76 -10.12
C LYS A 25 4.76 1.73 -9.52
N LEU A 26 4.37 2.49 -8.50
CA LEU A 26 5.29 3.38 -7.81
C LEU A 26 6.39 2.60 -7.08
N ILE A 27 6.04 1.50 -6.42
CA ILE A 27 7.02 0.64 -5.74
C ILE A 27 8.01 0.05 -6.74
N ASP A 28 7.56 -0.30 -7.93
CA ASP A 28 8.43 -0.84 -8.97
C ASP A 28 9.52 0.14 -9.42
N THR A 29 9.34 1.43 -9.16
CA THR A 29 10.35 2.45 -9.49
C THR A 29 11.48 2.55 -8.46
N ILE A 30 11.32 1.95 -7.28
CA ILE A 30 12.29 2.10 -6.18
C ILE A 30 13.00 0.80 -5.81
N GLY A 31 12.74 -0.26 -6.55
CA GLY A 31 13.35 -1.55 -6.29
C GLY A 31 13.37 -2.42 -7.53
N THR A 32 13.78 -3.66 -7.35
CA THR A 32 13.87 -4.66 -8.41
C THR A 32 13.17 -5.95 -7.99
N GLY A 33 12.77 -6.73 -8.99
CA GLY A 33 12.19 -8.06 -8.73
C GLY A 33 10.83 -8.01 -8.04
N LEU A 34 10.03 -6.98 -8.31
CA LEU A 34 8.71 -6.86 -7.71
C LEU A 34 7.81 -8.03 -8.11
N ILE A 35 7.28 -8.72 -7.10
CA ILE A 35 6.29 -9.77 -7.25
C ILE A 35 5.13 -9.42 -6.33
N SER A 36 3.91 -9.46 -6.84
CA SER A 36 2.72 -9.16 -6.06
C SER A 36 1.76 -10.35 -6.04
N SER A 37 1.00 -10.45 -4.96
CA SER A 37 -0.09 -11.43 -4.85
C SER A 37 -1.30 -10.99 -5.66
N LYS A 38 -2.28 -11.88 -5.78
CA LYS A 38 -3.61 -11.51 -6.25
C LYS A 38 -4.21 -10.48 -5.30
N ILE A 39 -5.13 -9.68 -5.83
CA ILE A 39 -5.91 -8.74 -5.02
C ILE A 39 -7.06 -9.53 -4.38
N TYR A 40 -7.24 -9.34 -3.08
CA TYR A 40 -8.30 -10.03 -2.33
C TYR A 40 -9.01 -9.06 -1.39
N SER A 41 -10.23 -9.42 -0.98
CA SER A 41 -11.08 -8.56 -0.16
C SER A 41 -11.07 -9.03 1.29
N THR A 42 -11.02 -8.07 2.21
CA THR A 42 -11.16 -8.35 3.65
C THR A 42 -12.12 -7.36 4.29
N PRO A 43 -12.84 -7.78 5.36
CA PRO A 43 -13.67 -6.83 6.08
C PRO A 43 -12.82 -5.80 6.83
N PRO A 44 -13.38 -4.59 7.07
CA PRO A 44 -12.66 -3.59 7.84
C PRO A 44 -12.53 -4.01 9.30
N SER A 45 -11.44 -3.56 9.94
CA SER A 45 -11.30 -3.70 11.39
C SER A 45 -11.49 -2.35 12.06
N GLY A 46 -12.04 -2.34 13.28
CA GLY A 46 -12.31 -1.13 14.03
C GLY A 46 -13.63 -0.49 13.62
N PHE A 47 -13.64 0.38 12.63
CA PHE A 47 -14.85 1.07 12.19
C PHE A 47 -15.65 0.20 11.21
N SER A 48 -16.66 -0.49 11.73
CA SER A 48 -17.37 -1.56 11.01
C SER A 48 -18.29 -1.06 9.88
N SER A 49 -18.66 0.20 9.85
CA SER A 49 -19.53 0.74 8.79
C SER A 49 -18.79 1.17 7.54
N GLN A 50 -17.47 1.06 7.50
CA GLN A 50 -16.71 1.39 6.30
C GLN A 50 -16.70 0.22 5.31
N PRO A 51 -16.43 0.49 4.00
CA PRO A 51 -16.34 -0.57 3.00
C PRO A 51 -15.22 -1.56 3.28
N ASN A 52 -15.34 -2.76 2.72
CA ASN A 52 -14.26 -3.75 2.77
C ASN A 52 -13.01 -3.22 2.10
N PHE A 53 -11.85 -3.68 2.61
CA PHE A 53 -10.57 -3.44 1.96
C PHE A 53 -10.39 -4.38 0.77
N LEU A 54 -9.76 -3.88 -0.29
CA LEU A 54 -9.01 -4.71 -1.22
C LEU A 54 -7.56 -4.69 -0.78
N ASN A 55 -6.91 -5.84 -0.84
CA ASN A 55 -5.56 -6.03 -0.35
C ASN A 55 -4.69 -6.74 -1.37
N SER A 56 -3.40 -6.49 -1.29
CA SER A 56 -2.37 -7.24 -2.01
C SER A 56 -1.11 -7.25 -1.17
N ALA A 57 -0.35 -8.31 -1.26
CA ALA A 57 0.99 -8.37 -0.69
C ALA A 57 2.00 -8.31 -1.81
N CYS A 58 3.17 -7.73 -1.56
CA CYS A 58 4.24 -7.73 -2.53
C CYS A 58 5.60 -7.90 -1.86
N LYS A 59 6.57 -8.30 -2.66
CA LYS A 59 7.97 -8.36 -2.24
C LYS A 59 8.85 -7.81 -3.35
N PHE A 60 9.95 -7.20 -2.95
CA PHE A 60 10.92 -6.64 -3.88
C PHE A 60 12.24 -6.45 -3.17
N GLN A 61 13.29 -6.13 -3.93
CA GLN A 61 14.60 -5.80 -3.39
C GLN A 61 14.91 -4.33 -3.60
N THR A 62 15.56 -3.71 -2.63
CA THR A 62 15.96 -2.30 -2.73
C THR A 62 17.29 -2.09 -2.04
N GLU A 63 18.07 -1.13 -2.55
CA GLU A 63 19.29 -0.66 -1.91
C GLU A 63 19.04 0.43 -0.88
N LYS A 64 17.82 0.92 -0.79
CA LYS A 64 17.46 2.01 0.13
C LYS A 64 17.49 1.53 1.58
N SER A 65 17.87 2.43 2.50
CA SER A 65 17.77 2.17 3.93
C SER A 65 16.31 2.08 4.36
N VAL A 66 16.07 1.50 5.54
CA VAL A 66 14.73 1.42 6.12
C VAL A 66 14.10 2.82 6.26
N TYR A 67 14.89 3.79 6.72
CA TYR A 67 14.39 5.16 6.91
C TYR A 67 13.99 5.82 5.58
N ASP A 68 14.85 5.70 4.57
CA ASP A 68 14.55 6.25 3.25
C ASP A 68 13.33 5.58 2.64
N LEU A 69 13.23 4.26 2.76
CA LEU A 69 12.11 3.50 2.24
C LEU A 69 10.80 3.94 2.90
N LEU A 70 10.75 4.05 4.23
CA LEU A 70 9.56 4.47 4.94
C LEU A 70 9.11 5.87 4.53
N ASN A 71 10.05 6.80 4.35
CA ASN A 71 9.74 8.15 3.89
C ASN A 71 9.14 8.15 2.48
N ILE A 72 9.69 7.34 1.59
CA ILE A 72 9.19 7.22 0.23
C ILE A 72 7.78 6.61 0.23
N LEU A 73 7.56 5.57 1.02
CA LEU A 73 6.24 4.92 1.09
C LEU A 73 5.18 5.87 1.63
N LYS A 74 5.52 6.71 2.59
CA LYS A 74 4.61 7.76 3.07
C LYS A 74 4.26 8.76 1.96
N LYS A 75 5.21 9.12 1.12
CA LYS A 75 4.96 10.00 -0.03
C LYS A 75 4.04 9.32 -1.03
N PHE A 76 4.18 8.01 -1.24
CA PHE A 76 3.29 7.26 -2.12
C PHE A 76 1.87 7.25 -1.58
N GLU A 77 1.68 7.06 -0.29
CA GLU A 77 0.37 7.14 0.34
C GLU A 77 -0.28 8.50 0.09
N SER A 78 0.47 9.58 0.26
CA SER A 78 -0.02 10.94 -0.01
C SER A 78 -0.36 11.14 -1.48
N HIS A 79 0.47 10.63 -2.38
CA HIS A 79 0.26 10.74 -3.83
C HIS A 79 -1.01 10.03 -4.27
N VAL A 80 -1.29 8.86 -3.71
CA VAL A 80 -2.50 8.10 -4.02
C VAL A 80 -3.74 8.73 -3.36
N GLY A 81 -3.55 9.66 -2.45
CA GLY A 81 -4.64 10.43 -1.87
C GLY A 81 -5.15 9.91 -0.56
N ARG A 82 -4.27 9.30 0.25
CA ARG A 82 -4.65 8.87 1.60
C ARG A 82 -5.07 10.06 2.45
N LYS A 83 -6.30 10.01 2.96
CA LYS A 83 -6.79 10.95 3.96
C LYS A 83 -7.24 10.14 5.16
N GLN A 84 -6.81 10.54 6.34
CA GLN A 84 -7.18 9.88 7.57
C GLN A 84 -7.87 10.88 8.48
N ASN A 85 -9.18 10.74 8.64
CA ASN A 85 -9.99 11.62 9.47
C ASN A 85 -9.99 11.17 10.94
N PHE A 86 -9.87 9.86 11.16
CA PHE A 86 -9.81 9.26 12.49
C PHE A 86 -9.13 7.90 12.38
N LYS A 87 -8.68 7.38 13.53
CA LYS A 87 -8.00 6.08 13.59
C LYS A 87 -8.91 4.98 13.02
N ASN A 88 -8.36 4.12 12.16
CA ASN A 88 -9.06 3.03 11.48
C ASN A 88 -10.17 3.52 10.54
N GLY A 89 -10.16 4.79 10.16
CA GLY A 89 -11.10 5.31 9.18
C GLY A 89 -10.77 4.87 7.75
N PRO A 90 -11.66 5.21 6.79
CA PRO A 90 -11.46 4.85 5.38
C PRO A 90 -10.17 5.44 4.81
N ARG A 91 -9.52 4.69 3.91
CA ARG A 91 -8.27 5.09 3.27
C ARG A 91 -8.26 4.72 1.80
N MET A 92 -7.68 5.59 0.98
CA MET A 92 -7.50 5.30 -0.44
C MET A 92 -6.41 4.26 -0.64
N ILE A 93 -5.32 4.33 0.16
CA ILE A 93 -4.29 3.29 0.20
C ILE A 93 -3.70 3.22 1.60
N ASP A 94 -3.31 2.03 1.98
CA ASP A 94 -2.74 1.80 3.31
C ASP A 94 -1.51 0.90 3.21
#